data_155b2ea8a83ed2d3dffa04c04b0b41bd
#
_entry.id   155b2ea8a83ed2d3dffa04c04b0b41bd
#
_cell.length_a   1.000
_cell.length_b   1.000
_cell.length_c   1.000
_cell.angle_alpha   90.00
_cell.angle_beta   90.00
_cell.angle_gamma   90.00
#
_symmetry.space_group_name_H-M   'P 1'
#
loop_
_entity.id
_entity.type
_entity.pdbx_description
1 polymer ?
#
loop_
_entity_poly.entity_id
_entity_poly.type
_entity_poly.pdbx_seq_one_letter_code
_entity_poly.pdbx_strand_id
1 'polypeptide(L)'
;MRAWITAVLCVAALTIALTGMRAGQDQQGPVRDTSGTVAKKKSTAPDAPADSDLPKIPSAYKKDKMDLGTLPQFKAEVDTVTVDVAVIDNKGRFIPGIPRGNFRILEDNVPQQIQGYNVGEAPLTVSLVVEFSNRFQRLYGSTWFQTLQLAYGFCSTLKPDDYIAVVAYDLKPEILSDFTTDRMQTQEALHRLTIPAWSEANLFDAITDTADRMSGIEGRKAIVLISSGVDTFSKLTFDKTRKILQEDGVPIYAIGLMQTLRILMEARGMGALQQMDFLQADNQMRTFASETGGQSFFPRFQGEFGEIFQEIHQALRNQYVLTYSPSNKTHDGAYRKIKVQLVDLNGNPLPVKDDKGKPIKYTIVAKAGYKAPRVIE
;
A
#
# COMPACT_ATOMS: atom_id res chain seq x y z
N MET A 1 -34.54 -56.79 39.20
CA MET A 1 -34.89 -57.85 38.24
C MET A 1 -34.62 -57.30 36.84
N ARG A 2 -33.51 -57.67 36.29
CA ARG A 2 -33.39 -58.48 35.06
C ARG A 2 -34.18 -57.86 33.91
N ALA A 3 -33.52 -57.27 32.87
CA ALA A 3 -33.02 -58.06 31.78
C ALA A 3 -31.99 -57.28 30.96
N TRP A 4 -30.90 -57.86 30.83
CA TRP A 4 -29.93 -57.87 29.76
C TRP A 4 -30.54 -58.50 28.52
N ILE A 5 -30.43 -57.85 27.34
CA ILE A 5 -30.44 -58.56 26.05
C ILE A 5 -29.57 -57.76 25.08
N THR A 6 -28.38 -58.23 24.92
CA THR A 6 -27.67 -58.60 23.68
C THR A 6 -27.60 -57.56 22.56
N ALA A 7 -26.41 -56.96 22.49
CA ALA A 7 -25.85 -56.41 21.26
C ALA A 7 -25.49 -57.58 20.32
N VAL A 8 -26.13 -57.64 19.17
CA VAL A 8 -25.71 -58.49 18.06
C VAL A 8 -24.83 -57.68 17.12
N LEU A 9 -23.57 -58.15 17.08
CA LEU A 9 -22.63 -57.80 16.01
C LEU A 9 -23.20 -58.19 14.64
N CYS A 10 -23.37 -57.25 13.74
CA CYS A 10 -23.31 -57.50 12.30
C CYS A 10 -22.01 -56.85 11.75
N VAL A 11 -20.96 -57.67 11.77
CA VAL A 11 -19.79 -57.44 10.93
C VAL A 11 -20.15 -57.98 9.55
N ALA A 12 -20.62 -57.08 8.69
CA ALA A 12 -20.66 -57.36 7.26
C ALA A 12 -19.32 -56.96 6.68
N ALA A 13 -18.46 -57.91 6.47
CA ALA A 13 -17.26 -57.78 5.67
C ALA A 13 -17.68 -57.52 4.22
N LEU A 14 -17.64 -56.28 3.78
CA LEU A 14 -17.74 -55.92 2.37
C LEU A 14 -16.32 -55.68 1.87
N THR A 15 -15.69 -56.74 1.36
CA THR A 15 -14.49 -56.67 0.53
C THR A 15 -14.86 -56.01 -0.79
N ILE A 16 -14.72 -54.70 -0.87
CA ILE A 16 -14.73 -53.99 -2.14
C ILE A 16 -13.29 -53.87 -2.61
N ALA A 17 -13.05 -54.46 -3.77
CA ALA A 17 -11.79 -54.42 -4.48
C ALA A 17 -11.30 -52.95 -4.61
N LEU A 18 -10.10 -52.66 -4.09
CA LEU A 18 -9.35 -51.48 -4.37
C LEU A 18 -8.87 -51.51 -5.82
N THR A 19 -9.72 -51.13 -6.75
CA THR A 19 -9.23 -50.57 -8.02
C THR A 19 -8.73 -49.17 -7.72
N GLY A 20 -7.44 -48.98 -7.86
CA GLY A 20 -6.76 -47.71 -7.62
C GLY A 20 -7.29 -46.63 -8.54
N MET A 21 -8.16 -45.80 -8.02
CA MET A 21 -8.32 -44.43 -8.48
C MET A 21 -7.39 -43.56 -7.63
N ARG A 22 -6.23 -43.23 -8.15
CA ARG A 22 -5.50 -42.09 -7.75
C ARG A 22 -6.40 -40.89 -8.07
N ALA A 23 -7.19 -40.45 -7.11
CA ALA A 23 -7.70 -39.10 -7.12
C ALA A 23 -6.49 -38.19 -6.99
N GLY A 24 -6.08 -37.55 -8.09
CA GLY A 24 -5.22 -36.41 -8.03
C GLY A 24 -5.91 -35.37 -7.15
N GLN A 25 -5.32 -35.06 -6.02
CA GLN A 25 -5.68 -33.88 -5.27
C GLN A 25 -5.25 -32.72 -6.16
N ASP A 26 -6.19 -32.20 -6.94
CA ASP A 26 -6.06 -30.86 -7.50
C ASP A 26 -5.98 -29.90 -6.31
N GLN A 27 -4.76 -29.53 -5.96
CA GLN A 27 -4.48 -28.42 -5.06
C GLN A 27 -4.93 -27.16 -5.77
N GLN A 28 -6.17 -26.74 -5.54
CA GLN A 28 -6.68 -25.45 -5.98
C GLN A 28 -6.09 -24.34 -5.07
N GLY A 29 -4.82 -24.06 -5.29
CA GLY A 29 -4.25 -22.78 -4.94
C GLY A 29 -4.72 -21.73 -5.96
N PRO A 30 -4.44 -20.44 -5.76
CA PRO A 30 -4.75 -19.42 -6.75
C PRO A 30 -4.25 -19.88 -8.11
N VAL A 31 -5.15 -19.89 -9.10
CA VAL A 31 -4.87 -20.41 -10.44
C VAL A 31 -3.66 -19.64 -10.97
N ARG A 32 -2.56 -20.36 -11.17
CA ARG A 32 -1.35 -19.79 -11.74
C ARG A 32 -1.57 -19.62 -13.23
N ASP A 33 -1.63 -18.38 -13.65
CA ASP A 33 -1.44 -18.09 -15.05
C ASP A 33 0.04 -18.35 -15.39
N THR A 34 0.31 -19.48 -16.08
CA THR A 34 1.67 -19.90 -16.46
C THR A 34 2.23 -19.09 -17.63
N SER A 35 1.49 -18.10 -18.12
CA SER A 35 2.03 -17.09 -19.03
C SER A 35 2.96 -16.15 -18.24
N GLY A 36 4.21 -16.58 -18.08
CA GLY A 36 5.23 -15.95 -17.28
C GLY A 36 5.46 -14.48 -17.63
N THR A 37 4.71 -13.61 -17.02
CA THR A 37 5.11 -12.21 -16.86
C THR A 37 5.83 -12.06 -15.53
N VAL A 38 7.08 -12.51 -15.49
CA VAL A 38 8.06 -11.92 -14.60
C VAL A 38 7.96 -10.42 -14.84
N ALA A 39 7.71 -9.65 -13.79
CA ALA A 39 7.72 -8.20 -13.87
C ALA A 39 9.06 -7.75 -14.46
N LYS A 40 9.12 -7.55 -15.77
CA LYS A 40 10.29 -6.95 -16.42
C LYS A 40 10.34 -5.52 -15.96
N LYS A 41 11.42 -5.16 -15.30
CA LYS A 41 11.82 -3.77 -15.08
C LYS A 41 11.61 -3.03 -16.40
N LYS A 42 10.67 -2.08 -16.44
CA LYS A 42 10.34 -1.33 -17.63
C LYS A 42 11.56 -0.48 -17.96
N SER A 43 12.36 -0.93 -18.91
CA SER A 43 13.39 -0.10 -19.51
C SER A 43 12.67 1.01 -20.26
N THR A 44 12.99 2.24 -19.93
CA THR A 44 12.89 3.47 -20.71
C THR A 44 12.03 3.43 -21.96
N ALA A 45 11.02 4.28 -21.97
CA ALA A 45 10.19 4.80 -23.05
C ALA A 45 9.27 3.78 -23.76
N PRO A 46 7.97 4.06 -23.80
CA PRO A 46 7.08 3.32 -24.70
C PRO A 46 7.47 3.65 -26.13
N ASP A 47 7.60 2.60 -26.96
CA ASP A 47 7.58 2.74 -28.41
C ASP A 47 6.31 3.48 -28.80
N ALA A 48 6.49 4.63 -29.43
CA ALA A 48 5.40 5.38 -30.02
C ALA A 48 4.66 4.49 -31.03
N PRO A 49 3.31 4.47 -31.03
CA PRO A 49 2.57 3.78 -32.05
C PRO A 49 2.93 4.38 -33.40
N ALA A 50 3.11 3.49 -34.39
CA ALA A 50 3.39 3.84 -35.78
C ALA A 50 2.37 4.86 -36.27
N ASP A 51 2.92 5.93 -36.80
CA ASP A 51 2.27 7.08 -37.40
C ASP A 51 1.31 6.66 -38.53
N SER A 52 0.02 6.62 -38.25
CA SER A 52 -1.04 6.69 -39.28
C SER A 52 -2.32 7.24 -38.66
N ASP A 53 -2.77 8.36 -39.20
CA ASP A 53 -4.09 8.98 -39.03
C ASP A 53 -4.28 10.06 -37.93
N LEU A 54 -3.26 10.88 -37.70
CA LEU A 54 -3.51 12.22 -37.16
C LEU A 54 -3.52 13.27 -38.28
N PRO A 55 -4.51 14.20 -38.32
CA PRO A 55 -4.56 15.24 -39.32
C PRO A 55 -3.30 16.11 -39.23
N LYS A 56 -2.53 16.17 -40.31
CA LYS A 56 -1.33 16.99 -40.44
C LYS A 56 -1.71 18.46 -40.32
N ILE A 57 -1.25 19.11 -39.24
CA ILE A 57 -1.31 20.55 -39.08
C ILE A 57 -0.43 21.17 -40.19
N PRO A 58 -0.95 22.09 -41.02
CA PRO A 58 -0.13 22.75 -42.05
C PRO A 58 1.00 23.54 -41.37
N SER A 59 2.24 23.23 -41.70
CA SER A 59 3.42 23.95 -41.21
C SER A 59 3.55 25.30 -41.91
N ALA A 60 2.86 26.31 -41.37
CA ALA A 60 3.01 27.71 -41.83
C ALA A 60 4.10 28.46 -41.07
N TYR A 61 5.02 27.77 -40.43
CA TYR A 61 6.20 28.37 -39.80
C TYR A 61 7.48 27.61 -40.20
N LYS A 62 8.02 27.98 -41.38
CA LYS A 62 9.45 27.80 -41.64
C LYS A 62 10.17 28.86 -40.77
N LYS A 63 10.67 28.45 -39.62
CA LYS A 63 11.67 29.21 -38.91
C LYS A 63 12.97 29.12 -39.68
N ASP A 64 13.46 30.24 -40.15
CA ASP A 64 14.84 30.39 -40.64
C ASP A 64 15.81 29.79 -39.63
N LYS A 65 16.70 28.94 -40.12
CA LYS A 65 17.80 28.40 -39.33
C LYS A 65 18.70 29.57 -38.91
N MET A 66 18.40 30.17 -37.77
CA MET A 66 19.38 30.98 -37.05
C MET A 66 20.37 29.99 -36.45
N ASP A 67 21.58 30.00 -36.96
CA ASP A 67 22.69 29.22 -36.43
C ASP A 67 23.07 29.85 -35.07
N LEU A 68 22.36 29.39 -34.02
CA LEU A 68 22.70 29.67 -32.64
C LEU A 68 23.90 28.81 -32.31
N GLY A 69 25.10 29.38 -32.58
CA GLY A 69 26.36 28.80 -32.15
C GLY A 69 26.26 28.27 -30.71
N THR A 70 26.82 27.12 -30.53
CA THR A 70 26.95 26.34 -29.30
C THR A 70 27.05 27.17 -28.04
N LEU A 71 25.90 27.61 -27.53
CA LEU A 71 25.82 28.02 -26.13
C LEU A 71 25.85 26.73 -25.28
N PRO A 72 26.75 26.66 -24.30
CA PRO A 72 26.72 25.53 -23.38
C PRO A 72 25.35 25.52 -22.71
N GLN A 73 24.54 24.53 -23.08
CA GLN A 73 23.30 24.23 -22.34
C GLN A 73 23.75 23.66 -20.99
N PHE A 74 23.88 24.52 -20.00
CA PHE A 74 23.88 24.10 -18.62
C PHE A 74 22.47 23.57 -18.34
N LYS A 75 22.27 22.27 -18.52
CA LYS A 75 21.18 21.55 -17.84
C LYS A 75 21.56 21.54 -16.36
N ALA A 76 21.18 22.58 -15.63
CA ALA A 76 21.13 22.49 -14.19
C ALA A 76 20.03 21.45 -13.90
N GLU A 77 20.41 20.20 -13.67
CA GLU A 77 19.54 19.23 -13.02
C GLU A 77 19.29 19.78 -11.61
N VAL A 78 18.18 20.45 -11.45
CA VAL A 78 17.74 20.88 -10.13
C VAL A 78 17.05 19.69 -9.48
N ASP A 79 17.76 19.02 -8.60
CA ASP A 79 17.15 18.02 -7.76
C ASP A 79 15.95 18.63 -7.02
N THR A 80 14.78 18.10 -7.29
CA THR A 80 13.56 18.53 -6.63
C THR A 80 13.01 17.38 -5.81
N VAL A 81 12.78 17.63 -4.54
CA VAL A 81 12.14 16.66 -3.64
C VAL A 81 10.67 17.06 -3.48
N THR A 82 9.79 16.11 -3.79
CA THR A 82 8.35 16.23 -3.58
C THR A 82 7.96 15.52 -2.29
N VAL A 83 7.16 16.21 -1.47
CA VAL A 83 6.63 15.69 -0.21
C VAL A 83 5.12 15.85 -0.22
N ASP A 84 4.42 14.73 -0.25
CA ASP A 84 2.99 14.69 -0.06
C ASP A 84 2.68 14.75 1.43
N VAL A 85 1.81 15.67 1.82
CA VAL A 85 1.48 15.95 3.22
C VAL A 85 -0.02 15.90 3.42
N ALA A 86 -0.49 14.99 4.24
CA ALA A 86 -1.85 15.03 4.75
C ALA A 86 -1.85 15.63 6.16
N VAL A 87 -2.69 16.63 6.38
CA VAL A 87 -2.97 17.17 7.72
C VAL A 87 -4.36 16.70 8.12
N ILE A 88 -4.45 15.88 9.15
CA ILE A 88 -5.69 15.21 9.56
C ILE A 88 -6.05 15.56 10.99
N ASP A 89 -7.35 15.67 11.25
CA ASP A 89 -7.88 15.86 12.61
C ASP A 89 -7.85 14.53 13.41
N ASN A 90 -8.29 14.59 14.65
CA ASN A 90 -8.37 13.41 15.54
C ASN A 90 -9.42 12.36 15.10
N LYS A 91 -10.19 12.63 14.03
CA LYS A 91 -11.13 11.72 13.39
C LYS A 91 -10.63 11.22 12.03
N GLY A 92 -9.37 11.45 11.69
CA GLY A 92 -8.79 11.07 10.41
C GLY A 92 -9.19 11.95 9.22
N ARG A 93 -9.97 13.02 9.42
CA ARG A 93 -10.45 13.88 8.33
C ARG A 93 -9.39 14.90 7.95
N PHE A 94 -9.19 15.07 6.64
CA PHE A 94 -8.28 16.08 6.10
C PHE A 94 -8.70 17.49 6.50
N ILE A 95 -7.73 18.30 6.87
CA ILE A 95 -7.90 19.73 7.18
C ILE A 95 -7.46 20.55 5.97
N PRO A 96 -8.39 21.14 5.22
CA PRO A 96 -8.09 21.95 4.05
C PRO A 96 -7.67 23.38 4.41
N GLY A 97 -7.18 24.11 3.40
CA GLY A 97 -7.02 25.58 3.49
C GLY A 97 -5.81 26.07 4.30
N ILE A 98 -4.85 25.21 4.64
CA ILE A 98 -3.62 25.63 5.31
C ILE A 98 -2.71 26.33 4.29
N PRO A 99 -2.39 27.61 4.47
CA PRO A 99 -1.54 28.34 3.52
C PRO A 99 -0.11 27.80 3.45
N ARG A 100 0.55 27.94 2.28
CA ARG A 100 1.95 27.54 2.07
C ARG A 100 2.90 28.06 3.16
N GLY A 101 2.73 29.30 3.59
CA GLY A 101 3.60 29.95 4.58
C GLY A 101 3.56 29.32 5.97
N ASN A 102 2.55 28.49 6.25
CA ASN A 102 2.45 27.79 7.52
C ASN A 102 3.16 26.41 7.50
N PHE A 103 3.63 25.94 6.34
CA PHE A 103 4.42 24.73 6.26
C PHE A 103 5.91 25.02 6.42
N ARG A 104 6.58 24.20 7.23
CA ARG A 104 8.03 24.16 7.38
C ARG A 104 8.52 22.76 7.12
N ILE A 105 9.43 22.60 6.17
CA ILE A 105 10.13 21.35 5.90
C ILE A 105 11.52 21.42 6.50
N LEU A 106 11.91 20.40 7.23
CA LEU A 106 13.26 20.20 7.74
C LEU A 106 13.82 18.95 7.07
N GLU A 107 14.99 19.06 6.46
CA GLU A 107 15.79 17.93 5.97
C GLU A 107 17.02 17.81 6.87
N ASP A 108 17.19 16.66 7.52
CA ASP A 108 18.22 16.43 8.54
C ASP A 108 18.31 17.57 9.58
N ASN A 109 17.14 18.07 10.00
CA ASN A 109 16.93 19.24 10.88
C ASN A 109 17.32 20.60 10.29
N VAL A 110 17.70 20.68 9.02
CA VAL A 110 17.97 21.96 8.32
C VAL A 110 16.70 22.43 7.62
N PRO A 111 16.22 23.68 7.88
CA PRO A 111 15.05 24.21 7.21
C PRO A 111 15.26 24.33 5.71
N GLN A 112 14.25 23.89 4.94
CA GLN A 112 14.25 23.93 3.49
C GLN A 112 13.26 24.98 2.96
N GLN A 113 13.62 25.63 1.85
CA GLN A 113 12.74 26.60 1.21
C GLN A 113 11.75 25.88 0.30
N ILE A 114 10.46 25.93 0.64
CA ILE A 114 9.40 25.37 -0.19
C ILE A 114 9.31 26.21 -1.47
N GLN A 115 9.49 25.58 -2.62
CA GLN A 115 9.43 26.22 -3.94
C GLN A 115 8.05 26.07 -4.57
N GLY A 116 7.49 24.86 -4.51
CA GLY A 116 6.16 24.53 -5.01
C GLY A 116 5.19 24.20 -3.90
N TYR A 117 3.92 24.56 -4.12
CA TYR A 117 2.80 24.24 -3.27
C TYR A 117 1.59 24.00 -4.16
N ASN A 118 1.00 22.85 -4.06
CA ASN A 118 -0.21 22.48 -4.79
C ASN A 118 -1.19 21.78 -3.85
N VAL A 119 -2.47 22.04 -4.06
CA VAL A 119 -3.57 21.35 -3.37
C VAL A 119 -4.58 20.99 -4.45
N GLY A 120 -4.79 19.73 -4.67
CA GLY A 120 -5.72 19.34 -5.72
C GLY A 120 -5.99 17.85 -5.74
N GLU A 121 -7.07 17.46 -6.37
CA GLU A 121 -7.35 16.06 -6.68
C GLU A 121 -6.56 15.65 -7.93
N ALA A 122 -5.99 14.44 -7.88
CA ALA A 122 -5.42 13.78 -9.04
C ALA A 122 -5.86 12.31 -9.02
N PRO A 123 -5.89 11.62 -10.17
CA PRO A 123 -6.11 10.18 -10.21
C PRO A 123 -5.12 9.44 -9.31
N LEU A 124 -5.60 8.39 -8.66
CA LEU A 124 -4.79 7.55 -7.79
C LEU A 124 -4.26 6.34 -8.55
N THR A 125 -3.05 5.92 -8.20
CA THR A 125 -2.50 4.63 -8.58
C THR A 125 -2.31 3.80 -7.33
N VAL A 126 -3.16 2.81 -7.13
CA VAL A 126 -3.19 2.00 -5.91
C VAL A 126 -2.80 0.56 -6.21
N SER A 127 -1.92 -0.02 -5.40
CA SER A 127 -1.75 -1.47 -5.35
C SER A 127 -2.46 -1.99 -4.10
N LEU A 128 -3.49 -2.80 -4.32
CA LEU A 128 -4.19 -3.52 -3.25
C LEU A 128 -3.44 -4.83 -2.99
N VAL A 129 -2.78 -4.92 -1.84
CA VAL A 129 -2.03 -6.09 -1.40
C VAL A 129 -2.84 -6.85 -0.35
N VAL A 130 -3.20 -8.09 -0.66
CA VAL A 130 -4.13 -8.88 0.13
C VAL A 130 -3.44 -10.14 0.63
N GLU A 131 -3.48 -10.38 1.94
CA GLU A 131 -3.07 -11.64 2.52
C GLU A 131 -4.04 -12.76 2.14
N PHE A 132 -3.50 -13.80 1.50
CA PHE A 132 -4.25 -14.98 1.07
C PHE A 132 -3.79 -16.23 1.84
N SER A 133 -3.66 -16.11 3.17
CA SER A 133 -3.26 -17.22 4.03
C SER A 133 -4.46 -17.80 4.80
N ASN A 134 -4.40 -19.10 5.11
CA ASN A 134 -5.41 -19.75 5.93
C ASN A 134 -5.04 -19.83 7.42
N ARG A 135 -3.95 -19.18 7.83
CA ARG A 135 -3.36 -19.28 9.15
C ARG A 135 -4.36 -19.11 10.30
N PHE A 136 -5.24 -18.15 10.17
CA PHE A 136 -6.22 -17.83 11.21
C PHE A 136 -7.62 -18.36 10.93
N GLN A 137 -7.86 -18.93 9.77
CA GLN A 137 -9.18 -19.47 9.41
C GLN A 137 -9.61 -20.65 10.28
N ARG A 138 -8.66 -21.49 10.70
CA ARG A 138 -8.93 -22.60 11.62
C ARG A 138 -9.42 -22.14 12.99
N LEU A 139 -9.01 -20.93 13.40
CA LEU A 139 -9.38 -20.32 14.68
C LEU A 139 -10.64 -19.49 14.57
N TYR A 140 -10.87 -18.87 13.41
CA TYR A 140 -11.97 -17.96 13.17
C TYR A 140 -12.36 -17.98 11.68
N GLY A 141 -13.31 -18.83 11.31
CA GLY A 141 -13.67 -19.12 9.91
C GLY A 141 -14.18 -17.92 9.10
N SER A 142 -14.47 -16.77 9.75
CA SER A 142 -14.93 -15.56 9.06
C SER A 142 -13.78 -14.61 8.63
N THR A 143 -12.53 -14.90 9.00
CA THR A 143 -11.41 -13.97 8.72
C THR A 143 -11.23 -13.74 7.22
N TRP A 144 -11.27 -14.82 6.45
CA TRP A 144 -11.16 -14.73 4.99
C TRP A 144 -12.29 -13.93 4.36
N PHE A 145 -13.51 -14.16 4.82
CA PHE A 145 -14.67 -13.41 4.34
C PHE A 145 -14.54 -11.91 4.64
N GLN A 146 -14.01 -11.54 5.80
CA GLN A 146 -13.72 -10.14 6.14
C GLN A 146 -12.64 -9.55 5.23
N THR A 147 -11.60 -10.33 4.92
CA THR A 147 -10.55 -9.91 3.97
C THR A 147 -11.14 -9.58 2.60
N LEU A 148 -11.98 -10.47 2.06
CA LEU A 148 -12.66 -10.23 0.78
C LEU A 148 -13.60 -9.02 0.85
N GLN A 149 -14.39 -8.89 1.90
CA GLN A 149 -15.26 -7.73 2.07
C GLN A 149 -14.49 -6.42 2.07
N LEU A 150 -13.34 -6.37 2.75
CA LEU A 150 -12.45 -5.21 2.74
C LEU A 150 -11.92 -4.94 1.34
N ALA A 151 -11.44 -5.97 0.63
CA ALA A 151 -10.91 -5.83 -0.70
C ALA A 151 -11.94 -5.32 -1.70
N TYR A 152 -13.12 -5.94 -1.77
CA TYR A 152 -14.22 -5.50 -2.64
C TYR A 152 -14.76 -4.13 -2.22
N GLY A 153 -14.94 -3.91 -0.93
CA GLY A 153 -15.42 -2.64 -0.39
C GLY A 153 -14.49 -1.49 -0.77
N PHE A 154 -13.18 -1.66 -0.60
CA PHE A 154 -12.21 -0.65 -1.01
C PHE A 154 -12.26 -0.40 -2.52
N CYS A 155 -12.23 -1.44 -3.35
CA CYS A 155 -12.30 -1.30 -4.81
C CYS A 155 -13.54 -0.55 -5.29
N SER A 156 -14.69 -0.73 -4.60
CA SER A 156 -15.95 -0.05 -4.95
C SER A 156 -15.92 1.46 -4.68
N THR A 157 -14.98 1.95 -3.88
CA THR A 157 -14.87 3.36 -3.52
C THR A 157 -13.94 4.14 -4.45
N LEU A 158 -13.20 3.47 -5.35
CA LEU A 158 -12.30 4.10 -6.31
C LEU A 158 -13.09 4.80 -7.44
N LYS A 159 -12.58 5.95 -7.89
CA LYS A 159 -13.13 6.67 -9.05
C LYS A 159 -12.80 5.93 -10.35
N PRO A 160 -13.57 6.16 -11.45
CA PRO A 160 -13.32 5.47 -12.72
C PRO A 160 -11.93 5.67 -13.31
N ASP A 161 -11.31 6.81 -13.06
CA ASP A 161 -9.98 7.22 -13.54
C ASP A 161 -8.83 6.76 -12.63
N ASP A 162 -9.12 6.13 -11.49
CA ASP A 162 -8.09 5.57 -10.62
C ASP A 162 -7.56 4.25 -11.18
N TYR A 163 -6.25 4.06 -11.12
CA TYR A 163 -5.61 2.80 -11.45
C TYR A 163 -5.49 1.91 -10.21
N ILE A 164 -5.78 0.63 -10.40
CA ILE A 164 -5.62 -0.36 -9.34
C ILE A 164 -4.93 -1.61 -9.86
N ALA A 165 -3.95 -2.10 -9.11
CA ALA A 165 -3.40 -3.45 -9.22
C ALA A 165 -3.84 -4.28 -8.03
N VAL A 166 -4.02 -5.59 -8.22
CA VAL A 166 -4.34 -6.53 -7.14
C VAL A 166 -3.19 -7.52 -7.01
N VAL A 167 -2.61 -7.56 -5.84
CA VAL A 167 -1.54 -8.49 -5.46
C VAL A 167 -2.04 -9.33 -4.28
N ALA A 168 -1.99 -10.63 -4.41
CA ALA A 168 -2.21 -11.54 -3.29
C ALA A 168 -0.89 -12.14 -2.84
N TYR A 169 -0.78 -12.48 -1.57
CA TYR A 169 0.40 -13.19 -1.08
C TYR A 169 0.04 -14.27 -0.05
N ASP A 170 0.77 -15.36 -0.16
CA ASP A 170 0.87 -16.48 0.79
C ASP A 170 2.34 -16.84 0.94
N LEU A 171 2.80 -17.99 0.39
CA LEU A 171 4.21 -18.37 0.28
C LEU A 171 5.05 -17.41 -0.58
N LYS A 172 4.40 -16.70 -1.49
CA LYS A 172 5.01 -15.72 -2.37
C LYS A 172 3.98 -14.72 -2.87
N PRO A 173 4.40 -13.49 -3.24
CA PRO A 173 3.50 -12.55 -3.88
C PRO A 173 3.13 -13.00 -5.29
N GLU A 174 1.87 -12.79 -5.67
CA GLU A 174 1.31 -13.03 -6.98
C GLU A 174 0.49 -11.83 -7.45
N ILE A 175 0.77 -11.34 -8.65
CA ILE A 175 0.02 -10.25 -9.26
C ILE A 175 -1.20 -10.87 -9.93
N LEU A 176 -2.38 -10.63 -9.36
CA LEU A 176 -3.64 -11.11 -9.90
C LEU A 176 -4.17 -10.23 -11.02
N SER A 177 -3.97 -8.92 -10.91
CA SER A 177 -4.26 -7.92 -11.93
C SER A 177 -3.22 -6.83 -11.88
N ASP A 178 -2.66 -6.44 -13.03
CA ASP A 178 -1.78 -5.27 -13.10
C ASP A 178 -2.61 -3.98 -13.09
N PHE A 179 -1.94 -2.82 -13.04
CA PHE A 179 -2.59 -1.52 -12.97
C PHE A 179 -3.58 -1.32 -14.12
N THR A 180 -4.84 -1.17 -13.76
CA THR A 180 -5.95 -0.99 -14.69
C THR A 180 -7.01 -0.05 -14.13
N THR A 181 -7.72 0.64 -14.99
CA THR A 181 -8.95 1.37 -14.67
C THR A 181 -10.20 0.50 -14.86
N ASP A 182 -10.04 -0.69 -15.45
CA ASP A 182 -11.13 -1.63 -15.69
C ASP A 182 -11.50 -2.36 -14.38
N ARG A 183 -12.66 -2.02 -13.86
CA ARG A 183 -13.18 -2.61 -12.61
C ARG A 183 -13.59 -4.06 -12.76
N MET A 184 -13.93 -4.51 -13.98
CA MET A 184 -14.25 -5.92 -14.21
C MET A 184 -13.01 -6.79 -14.07
N GLN A 185 -11.86 -6.38 -14.63
CA GLN A 185 -10.60 -7.08 -14.44
C GLN A 185 -10.23 -7.17 -12.95
N THR A 186 -10.42 -6.08 -12.20
CA THR A 186 -10.18 -6.05 -10.75
C THR A 186 -11.08 -7.03 -10.01
N GLN A 187 -12.36 -7.08 -10.36
CA GLN A 187 -13.31 -8.02 -9.75
C GLN A 187 -12.97 -9.46 -10.08
N GLU A 188 -12.63 -9.77 -11.33
CA GLU A 188 -12.19 -11.09 -11.75
C GLU A 188 -10.93 -11.54 -11.00
N ALA A 189 -9.99 -10.62 -10.80
CA ALA A 189 -8.79 -10.89 -9.99
C ALA A 189 -9.14 -11.29 -8.56
N LEU A 190 -10.05 -10.56 -7.91
CA LEU A 190 -10.52 -10.89 -6.57
C LEU A 190 -11.33 -12.20 -6.52
N HIS A 191 -12.11 -12.51 -7.57
CA HIS A 191 -12.87 -13.76 -7.66
C HIS A 191 -11.98 -15.00 -7.72
N ARG A 192 -10.73 -14.89 -8.20
CA ARG A 192 -9.75 -15.99 -8.16
C ARG A 192 -9.32 -16.36 -6.74
N LEU A 193 -9.49 -15.46 -5.78
CA LEU A 193 -9.18 -15.68 -4.37
C LEU A 193 -10.32 -16.46 -3.69
N THR A 194 -10.44 -17.73 -3.98
CA THR A 194 -11.56 -18.56 -3.48
C THR A 194 -11.27 -19.20 -2.12
N ILE A 195 -10.21 -20.01 -2.02
CA ILE A 195 -9.86 -20.74 -0.82
C ILE A 195 -8.35 -20.65 -0.59
N PRO A 196 -7.90 -20.05 0.52
CA PRO A 196 -6.47 -20.02 0.85
C PRO A 196 -5.97 -21.43 1.18
N ALA A 197 -4.90 -21.86 0.51
CA ALA A 197 -4.34 -23.20 0.66
C ALA A 197 -3.23 -23.25 1.73
N TRP A 198 -2.49 -22.17 1.88
CA TRP A 198 -1.28 -22.13 2.69
C TRP A 198 -1.47 -21.33 3.98
N SER A 199 -0.76 -21.73 5.04
CA SER A 199 -0.76 -21.03 6.33
C SER A 199 0.36 -20.02 6.47
N GLU A 200 1.29 -20.05 5.56
CA GLU A 200 2.45 -19.17 5.52
C GLU A 200 2.05 -17.81 4.96
N ALA A 201 2.76 -16.78 5.40
CA ALA A 201 2.57 -15.40 4.96
C ALA A 201 3.95 -14.78 4.68
N ASN A 202 4.15 -14.37 3.42
CA ASN A 202 5.35 -13.72 2.92
C ASN A 202 5.09 -12.20 2.82
N LEU A 203 4.81 -11.56 3.95
CA LEU A 203 4.41 -10.16 4.02
C LEU A 203 5.51 -9.22 3.57
N PHE A 204 6.73 -9.40 4.12
CA PHE A 204 7.81 -8.43 3.89
C PHE A 204 8.27 -8.40 2.44
N ASP A 205 8.44 -9.58 1.81
CA ASP A 205 8.79 -9.65 0.41
C ASP A 205 7.65 -9.08 -0.46
N ALA A 206 6.38 -9.37 -0.13
CA ALA A 206 5.23 -8.90 -0.90
C ALA A 206 5.10 -7.37 -0.93
N ILE A 207 5.22 -6.72 0.23
CA ILE A 207 5.13 -5.25 0.28
C ILE A 207 6.35 -4.58 -0.35
N THR A 208 7.53 -5.19 -0.22
CA THR A 208 8.77 -4.66 -0.80
C THR A 208 8.76 -4.77 -2.32
N ASP A 209 8.41 -5.94 -2.87
CA ASP A 209 8.28 -6.12 -4.32
C ASP A 209 7.23 -5.18 -4.92
N THR A 210 6.12 -4.96 -4.19
CA THR A 210 5.08 -4.02 -4.62
C THR A 210 5.58 -2.58 -4.57
N ALA A 211 6.29 -2.18 -3.53
CA ALA A 211 6.84 -0.83 -3.40
C ALA A 211 7.89 -0.53 -4.48
N ASP A 212 8.81 -1.46 -4.75
CA ASP A 212 9.80 -1.33 -5.85
C ASP A 212 9.11 -1.12 -7.20
N ARG A 213 8.08 -1.90 -7.51
CA ARG A 213 7.29 -1.74 -8.75
C ARG A 213 6.62 -0.38 -8.85
N MET A 214 6.18 0.17 -7.73
CA MET A 214 5.48 1.45 -7.68
C MET A 214 6.44 2.64 -7.58
N SER A 215 7.69 2.45 -7.18
CA SER A 215 8.65 3.53 -6.92
C SER A 215 8.82 4.46 -8.13
N GLY A 216 8.87 3.91 -9.35
CA GLY A 216 8.99 4.64 -10.61
C GLY A 216 7.69 5.22 -11.19
N ILE A 217 6.54 5.03 -10.54
CA ILE A 217 5.27 5.60 -11.00
C ILE A 217 5.20 7.06 -10.56
N GLU A 218 4.90 7.95 -11.49
CA GLU A 218 4.67 9.37 -11.17
C GLU A 218 3.24 9.61 -10.68
N GLY A 219 3.04 10.70 -9.97
CA GLY A 219 1.72 11.09 -9.45
C GLY A 219 1.39 10.46 -8.10
N ARG A 220 0.11 10.47 -7.74
CA ARG A 220 -0.38 9.97 -6.46
C ARG A 220 -0.47 8.46 -6.46
N LYS A 221 0.30 7.85 -5.61
CA LYS A 221 0.38 6.39 -5.51
C LYS A 221 0.36 5.94 -4.06
N ALA A 222 -0.17 4.74 -3.82
CA ALA A 222 -0.17 4.13 -2.50
C ALA A 222 -0.32 2.61 -2.57
N ILE A 223 0.16 1.94 -1.54
CA ILE A 223 -0.17 0.55 -1.25
C ILE A 223 -1.29 0.53 -0.22
N VAL A 224 -2.37 -0.19 -0.50
CA VAL A 224 -3.39 -0.53 0.49
C VAL A 224 -3.19 -1.99 0.86
N LEU A 225 -2.72 -2.22 2.07
CA LEU A 225 -2.39 -3.53 2.61
C LEU A 225 -3.52 -4.04 3.48
N ILE A 226 -4.08 -5.20 3.14
CA ILE A 226 -5.05 -5.92 3.97
C ILE A 226 -4.36 -7.18 4.50
N SER A 227 -4.03 -7.21 5.78
CA SER A 227 -3.13 -8.22 6.34
C SER A 227 -3.40 -8.50 7.81
N SER A 228 -2.98 -9.68 8.25
CA SER A 228 -2.83 -9.99 9.67
C SER A 228 -1.63 -9.27 10.31
N GLY A 229 -0.68 -8.81 9.50
CA GLY A 229 0.59 -8.25 9.95
C GLY A 229 1.64 -9.29 10.35
N VAL A 230 1.32 -10.57 10.25
CA VAL A 230 2.24 -11.66 10.60
C VAL A 230 3.05 -12.06 9.37
N ASP A 231 4.36 -12.09 9.53
CA ASP A 231 5.30 -12.63 8.54
C ASP A 231 5.87 -13.96 9.03
N THR A 232 5.91 -14.96 8.15
CA THR A 232 6.42 -16.29 8.52
C THR A 232 7.37 -16.88 7.50
N PHE A 233 7.44 -16.32 6.29
CA PHE A 233 8.13 -16.98 5.19
C PHE A 233 8.97 -16.05 4.33
N SER A 234 9.04 -14.75 4.64
CA SER A 234 9.84 -13.80 3.88
C SER A 234 11.33 -14.07 3.99
N LYS A 235 12.06 -13.76 2.94
CA LYS A 235 13.54 -13.75 2.91
C LYS A 235 14.10 -12.50 3.58
N LEU A 236 13.32 -11.42 3.52
CA LEU A 236 13.68 -10.14 4.15
C LEU A 236 13.37 -10.17 5.65
N THR A 237 14.17 -9.45 6.41
CA THR A 237 13.90 -9.17 7.82
C THR A 237 13.14 -7.86 7.94
N PHE A 238 12.45 -7.66 9.07
CA PHE A 238 11.72 -6.43 9.36
C PHE A 238 12.56 -5.16 9.13
N ASP A 239 13.80 -5.12 9.64
CA ASP A 239 14.65 -3.94 9.50
C ASP A 239 15.10 -3.67 8.06
N LYS A 240 15.36 -4.73 7.28
CA LYS A 240 15.67 -4.60 5.85
C LYS A 240 14.47 -4.08 5.08
N THR A 241 13.29 -4.65 5.35
CA THR A 241 12.02 -4.22 4.75
C THR A 241 11.75 -2.75 5.03
N ARG A 242 11.85 -2.30 6.28
CA ARG A 242 11.69 -0.88 6.64
C ARG A 242 12.59 0.02 5.81
N LYS A 243 13.87 -0.35 5.72
CA LYS A 243 14.85 0.45 4.98
C LYS A 243 14.50 0.57 3.50
N ILE A 244 14.11 -0.53 2.86
CA ILE A 244 13.72 -0.53 1.45
C ILE A 244 12.44 0.31 1.25
N LEU A 245 11.42 0.11 2.08
CA LEU A 245 10.17 0.87 1.99
C LEU A 245 10.37 2.38 2.19
N GLN A 246 11.29 2.78 3.08
CA GLN A 246 11.66 4.19 3.24
C GLN A 246 12.38 4.74 1.99
N GLU A 247 13.22 3.93 1.34
CA GLU A 247 13.93 4.30 0.11
C GLU A 247 12.96 4.45 -1.07
N ASP A 248 12.01 3.55 -1.22
CA ASP A 248 11.00 3.55 -2.29
C ASP A 248 9.98 4.68 -2.13
N GLY A 249 9.70 5.08 -0.89
CA GLY A 249 8.86 6.23 -0.56
C GLY A 249 7.41 6.12 -1.03
N VAL A 250 6.87 4.90 -1.15
CA VAL A 250 5.47 4.65 -1.49
C VAL A 250 4.64 4.55 -0.21
N PRO A 251 3.65 5.43 0.01
CA PRO A 251 2.83 5.38 1.21
C PRO A 251 2.07 4.07 1.36
N ILE A 252 2.09 3.49 2.57
CA ILE A 252 1.38 2.24 2.90
C ILE A 252 0.20 2.55 3.83
N TYR A 253 -1.00 2.21 3.39
CA TYR A 253 -2.22 2.25 4.21
C TYR A 253 -2.54 0.82 4.62
N ALA A 254 -2.29 0.48 5.88
CA ALA A 254 -2.41 -0.88 6.38
C ALA A 254 -3.73 -1.09 7.14
N ILE A 255 -4.49 -2.11 6.76
CA ILE A 255 -5.72 -2.53 7.44
C ILE A 255 -5.47 -3.88 8.10
N GLY A 256 -5.40 -3.87 9.43
CA GLY A 256 -5.11 -5.06 10.23
C GLY A 256 -6.35 -5.87 10.56
N LEU A 257 -6.33 -7.14 10.23
CA LEU A 257 -7.48 -8.07 10.32
C LEU A 257 -7.67 -8.71 11.69
N MET A 258 -6.69 -8.57 12.61
CA MET A 258 -6.63 -9.47 13.76
C MET A 258 -7.33 -8.97 15.02
N GLN A 259 -7.88 -7.75 15.02
CA GLN A 259 -8.46 -7.16 16.23
C GLN A 259 -9.65 -7.96 16.80
N THR A 260 -10.57 -8.39 15.94
CA THR A 260 -11.71 -9.22 16.36
C THR A 260 -11.25 -10.54 16.94
N LEU A 261 -10.28 -11.20 16.29
CA LEU A 261 -9.72 -12.46 16.78
C LEU A 261 -9.02 -12.27 18.13
N ARG A 262 -8.23 -11.21 18.27
CA ARG A 262 -7.55 -10.89 19.51
C ARG A 262 -8.54 -10.71 20.66
N ILE A 263 -9.59 -9.93 20.48
CA ILE A 263 -10.65 -9.72 21.49
C ILE A 263 -11.28 -11.06 21.92
N LEU A 264 -11.58 -11.93 20.96
CA LEU A 264 -12.15 -13.25 21.22
C LEU A 264 -11.19 -14.15 21.99
N MET A 265 -9.92 -14.14 21.65
CA MET A 265 -8.89 -14.95 22.32
C MET A 265 -8.57 -14.41 23.72
N GLU A 266 -8.51 -13.11 23.90
CA GLU A 266 -8.37 -12.47 25.22
C GLU A 266 -9.53 -12.89 26.14
N ALA A 267 -10.76 -12.86 25.65
CA ALA A 267 -11.94 -13.32 26.40
C ALA A 267 -11.92 -14.81 26.77
N ARG A 268 -11.16 -15.63 26.01
CA ARG A 268 -10.96 -17.06 26.28
C ARG A 268 -9.70 -17.39 27.08
N GLY A 269 -8.98 -16.39 27.58
CA GLY A 269 -7.75 -16.57 28.35
C GLY A 269 -6.51 -16.81 27.48
N MET A 270 -6.33 -15.99 26.44
CA MET A 270 -5.13 -16.02 25.59
C MET A 270 -3.85 -15.90 26.41
N GLY A 271 -2.87 -16.77 26.13
CA GLY A 271 -1.57 -16.74 26.77
C GLY A 271 -0.75 -15.51 26.40
N ALA A 272 0.15 -15.09 27.30
CA ALA A 272 0.99 -13.89 27.11
C ALA A 272 1.84 -13.92 25.83
N LEU A 273 2.34 -15.10 25.40
CA LEU A 273 3.13 -15.23 24.17
C LEU A 273 2.30 -14.93 22.92
N GLN A 274 1.08 -15.44 22.83
CA GLN A 274 0.18 -15.17 21.70
C GLN A 274 -0.21 -13.69 21.65
N GLN A 275 -0.39 -13.06 22.80
CA GLN A 275 -0.66 -11.62 22.89
C GLN A 275 0.52 -10.80 22.35
N MET A 276 1.75 -11.21 22.64
CA MET A 276 2.96 -10.57 22.11
C MET A 276 3.04 -10.68 20.59
N ASP A 277 2.72 -11.83 20.01
CA ASP A 277 2.72 -12.01 18.54
C ASP A 277 1.76 -11.03 17.85
N PHE A 278 0.54 -10.87 18.36
CA PHE A 278 -0.42 -9.92 17.82
C PHE A 278 0.04 -8.46 17.98
N LEU A 279 0.61 -8.11 19.12
CA LEU A 279 1.14 -6.76 19.33
C LEU A 279 2.33 -6.47 18.40
N GLN A 280 3.18 -7.46 18.17
CA GLN A 280 4.30 -7.32 17.24
C GLN A 280 3.80 -7.10 15.81
N ALA A 281 2.83 -7.89 15.34
CA ALA A 281 2.22 -7.76 14.03
C ALA A 281 1.58 -6.37 13.83
N ASP A 282 0.79 -5.91 14.80
CA ASP A 282 0.20 -4.57 14.78
C ASP A 282 1.28 -3.47 14.72
N ASN A 283 2.35 -3.60 15.51
CA ASN A 283 3.45 -2.62 15.56
C ASN A 283 4.25 -2.61 14.24
N GLN A 284 4.46 -3.74 13.62
CA GLN A 284 5.11 -3.82 12.31
C GLN A 284 4.31 -3.03 11.26
N MET A 285 3.00 -3.28 11.17
CA MET A 285 2.13 -2.55 10.25
C MET A 285 2.08 -1.04 10.54
N ARG A 286 2.01 -0.65 11.82
CA ARG A 286 2.08 0.76 12.23
C ARG A 286 3.39 1.42 11.78
N THR A 287 4.49 0.71 11.94
CA THR A 287 5.82 1.20 11.55
C THR A 287 5.92 1.38 10.05
N PHE A 288 5.54 0.37 9.26
CA PHE A 288 5.55 0.48 7.79
C PHE A 288 4.69 1.65 7.31
N ALA A 289 3.46 1.77 7.83
CA ALA A 289 2.58 2.86 7.46
C ALA A 289 3.15 4.24 7.85
N SER A 290 3.56 4.43 9.10
CA SER A 290 4.02 5.74 9.57
C SER A 290 5.34 6.20 8.92
N GLU A 291 6.26 5.28 8.65
CA GLU A 291 7.56 5.63 8.06
C GLU A 291 7.49 5.90 6.55
N THR A 292 6.48 5.36 5.86
CA THR A 292 6.23 5.62 4.44
C THR A 292 5.30 6.80 4.17
N GLY A 293 4.71 7.39 5.22
CA GLY A 293 3.77 8.51 5.07
C GLY A 293 2.34 8.09 4.80
N GLY A 294 1.97 6.89 5.21
CA GLY A 294 0.61 6.38 5.22
C GLY A 294 0.03 6.26 6.64
N GLN A 295 -0.99 5.44 6.80
CA GLN A 295 -1.72 5.23 8.04
C GLN A 295 -2.04 3.75 8.26
N SER A 296 -2.29 3.36 9.51
CA SER A 296 -2.71 2.00 9.88
C SER A 296 -4.03 2.00 10.61
N PHE A 297 -4.90 1.06 10.25
CA PHE A 297 -6.25 0.88 10.76
C PHE A 297 -6.41 -0.53 11.32
N PHE A 298 -7.09 -0.65 12.44
CA PHE A 298 -7.29 -1.93 13.10
C PHE A 298 -8.76 -2.08 13.49
N PRO A 299 -9.65 -2.36 12.51
CA PRO A 299 -11.09 -2.44 12.75
C PRO A 299 -11.45 -3.58 13.69
N ARG A 300 -12.38 -3.32 14.60
CA ARG A 300 -12.91 -4.30 15.54
C ARG A 300 -14.14 -5.02 15.01
N PHE A 301 -14.87 -4.36 14.11
CA PHE A 301 -16.07 -4.89 13.48
C PHE A 301 -16.27 -4.27 12.08
N GLN A 302 -17.07 -4.93 11.26
CA GLN A 302 -17.27 -4.56 9.85
C GLN A 302 -17.87 -3.16 9.64
N GLY A 303 -18.62 -2.65 10.61
CA GLY A 303 -19.20 -1.30 10.54
C GLY A 303 -18.16 -0.17 10.43
N GLU A 304 -16.90 -0.42 10.82
CA GLU A 304 -15.82 0.56 10.72
C GLU A 304 -15.20 0.65 9.31
N PHE A 305 -15.47 -0.31 8.41
CA PHE A 305 -14.81 -0.38 7.10
C PHE A 305 -15.10 0.85 6.23
N GLY A 306 -16.35 1.31 6.22
CA GLY A 306 -16.75 2.49 5.44
C GLY A 306 -16.01 3.76 5.86
N GLU A 307 -15.84 3.98 7.16
CA GLU A 307 -15.08 5.11 7.70
C GLU A 307 -13.60 5.00 7.31
N ILE A 308 -13.00 3.82 7.45
CA ILE A 308 -11.61 3.57 7.08
C ILE A 308 -11.37 3.87 5.59
N PHE A 309 -12.25 3.42 4.70
CA PHE A 309 -12.11 3.71 3.28
C PHE A 309 -12.22 5.20 2.98
N GLN A 310 -13.14 5.91 3.65
CA GLN A 310 -13.24 7.36 3.52
C GLN A 310 -11.99 8.08 4.02
N GLU A 311 -11.43 7.66 5.15
CA GLU A 311 -10.19 8.23 5.68
C GLU A 311 -9.01 8.01 4.71
N ILE A 312 -8.85 6.79 4.17
CA ILE A 312 -7.82 6.49 3.17
C ILE A 312 -8.01 7.37 1.93
N HIS A 313 -9.23 7.47 1.41
CA HIS A 313 -9.50 8.31 0.25
C HIS A 313 -9.24 9.79 0.52
N GLN A 314 -9.66 10.31 1.66
CA GLN A 314 -9.39 11.70 2.01
C GLN A 314 -7.89 11.96 2.14
N ALA A 315 -7.15 11.05 2.78
CA ALA A 315 -5.71 11.17 2.92
C ALA A 315 -4.97 11.09 1.57
N LEU A 316 -5.43 10.24 0.65
CA LEU A 316 -4.82 10.08 -0.67
C LEU A 316 -5.19 11.19 -1.65
N ARG A 317 -6.47 11.66 -1.63
CA ARG A 317 -6.95 12.65 -2.59
C ARG A 317 -6.67 14.09 -2.18
N ASN A 318 -6.71 14.36 -0.88
CA ASN A 318 -6.59 15.69 -0.33
C ASN A 318 -5.23 15.87 0.35
N GLN A 319 -4.18 15.94 -0.45
CA GLN A 319 -2.82 16.16 0.04
C GLN A 319 -2.32 17.52 -0.38
N TYR A 320 -1.52 18.11 0.48
CA TYR A 320 -0.65 19.22 0.13
C TYR A 320 0.61 18.66 -0.52
N VAL A 321 0.86 19.01 -1.77
CA VAL A 321 2.08 18.62 -2.48
C VAL A 321 3.07 19.75 -2.33
N LEU A 322 4.11 19.52 -1.56
CA LEU A 322 5.18 20.48 -1.31
C LEU A 322 6.42 20.07 -2.08
N THR A 323 7.04 21.02 -2.78
CA THR A 323 8.32 20.76 -3.46
C THR A 323 9.39 21.71 -2.97
N TYR A 324 10.60 21.20 -2.82
CA TYR A 324 11.77 21.99 -2.48
C TYR A 324 13.01 21.46 -3.19
N SER A 325 14.02 22.31 -3.36
CA SER A 325 15.34 21.87 -3.79
C SER A 325 16.23 21.76 -2.57
N PRO A 326 16.79 20.56 -2.29
CA PRO A 326 17.61 20.32 -1.12
C PRO A 326 18.77 21.32 -1.02
N SER A 327 19.01 21.84 0.17
CA SER A 327 20.21 22.67 0.43
C SER A 327 21.49 21.83 0.40
N ASN A 328 21.40 20.56 0.80
CA ASN A 328 22.47 19.59 0.65
C ASN A 328 22.43 18.98 -0.75
N LYS A 329 23.36 19.36 -1.61
CA LYS A 329 23.49 18.90 -3.01
C LYS A 329 24.35 17.65 -3.19
N THR A 330 24.75 17.00 -2.11
CA THR A 330 25.63 15.82 -2.20
C THR A 330 24.85 14.61 -2.71
N HIS A 331 25.31 14.02 -3.80
CA HIS A 331 24.74 12.81 -4.40
C HIS A 331 25.48 11.56 -3.86
N ASP A 332 25.35 11.32 -2.56
CA ASP A 332 26.05 10.26 -1.83
C ASP A 332 25.24 8.96 -1.65
N GLY A 333 23.97 8.97 -2.09
CA GLY A 333 23.06 7.86 -1.88
C GLY A 333 22.64 7.68 -0.41
N ALA A 334 22.91 8.66 0.47
CA ALA A 334 22.53 8.60 1.87
C ALA A 334 21.04 8.90 2.06
N TYR A 335 20.45 8.33 3.12
CA TYR A 335 19.07 8.61 3.49
C TYR A 335 18.98 9.97 4.19
N ARG A 336 18.12 10.84 3.67
CA ARG A 336 17.81 12.17 4.20
C ARG A 336 16.49 12.13 4.96
N LYS A 337 16.52 12.50 6.23
CA LYS A 337 15.30 12.54 7.06
C LYS A 337 14.50 13.78 6.76
N ILE A 338 13.19 13.63 6.55
CA ILE A 338 12.25 14.73 6.37
C ILE A 338 11.37 14.85 7.60
N LYS A 339 11.16 16.08 8.05
CA LYS A 339 10.18 16.42 9.06
C LYS A 339 9.36 17.62 8.59
N VAL A 340 8.06 17.43 8.49
CA VAL A 340 7.11 18.50 8.17
C VAL A 340 6.50 19.02 9.46
N GLN A 341 6.40 20.34 9.57
CA GLN A 341 5.81 21.04 10.70
C GLN A 341 4.82 22.09 10.18
N LEU A 342 3.76 22.33 10.96
CA LEU A 342 2.91 23.50 10.78
C LEU A 342 3.29 24.56 11.82
N VAL A 343 3.58 25.76 11.34
CA VAL A 343 4.04 26.88 12.16
C VAL A 343 3.27 28.16 11.86
N ASP A 344 3.14 29.01 12.84
CA ASP A 344 2.67 30.38 12.68
C ASP A 344 3.80 31.30 12.17
N LEU A 345 3.50 32.59 11.98
CA LEU A 345 4.47 33.57 11.53
C LEU A 345 5.65 33.77 12.52
N ASN A 346 5.47 33.39 13.78
CA ASN A 346 6.49 33.51 14.82
C ASN A 346 7.30 32.18 14.95
N GLY A 347 6.95 31.15 14.18
CA GLY A 347 7.62 29.85 14.23
C GLY A 347 7.09 28.91 15.31
N ASN A 348 6.03 29.26 16.02
CA ASN A 348 5.36 28.40 16.98
C ASN A 348 4.44 27.39 16.27
N PRO A 349 4.08 26.25 16.92
CA PRO A 349 3.11 25.33 16.36
C PRO A 349 1.80 26.03 15.98
N LEU A 350 1.34 25.83 14.75
CA LEU A 350 0.12 26.48 14.22
C LEU A 350 -1.12 25.95 14.98
N PRO A 351 -1.91 26.81 15.65
CA PRO A 351 -3.19 26.39 16.21
C PRO A 351 -4.23 26.31 15.08
N VAL A 352 -4.64 25.09 14.74
CA VAL A 352 -5.73 24.88 13.79
C VAL A 352 -7.07 24.92 14.54
N LYS A 353 -8.08 25.59 13.98
CA LYS A 353 -9.41 25.74 14.56
C LYS A 353 -10.48 25.20 13.62
N ASP A 354 -11.57 24.67 14.19
CA ASP A 354 -12.76 24.29 13.43
C ASP A 354 -13.58 25.51 12.99
N ASP A 355 -14.64 25.26 12.21
CA ASP A 355 -15.56 26.31 11.72
C ASP A 355 -16.22 27.12 12.86
N LYS A 356 -16.21 26.59 14.09
CA LYS A 356 -16.73 27.23 15.30
C LYS A 356 -15.63 27.95 16.10
N GLY A 357 -14.41 28.02 15.58
CA GLY A 357 -13.26 28.65 16.24
C GLY A 357 -12.63 27.82 17.38
N LYS A 358 -13.03 26.57 17.58
CA LYS A 358 -12.49 25.69 18.60
C LYS A 358 -11.18 25.03 18.14
N PRO A 359 -10.13 25.00 19.00
CA PRO A 359 -8.87 24.33 18.64
C PRO A 359 -9.07 22.86 18.31
N ILE A 360 -8.49 22.42 17.18
CA ILE A 360 -8.48 21.04 16.72
C ILE A 360 -7.08 20.47 16.96
N LYS A 361 -7.01 19.28 17.54
CA LYS A 361 -5.77 18.49 17.51
C LYS A 361 -5.61 17.90 16.10
N TYR A 362 -4.43 18.02 15.56
CA TYR A 362 -4.12 17.48 14.22
C TYR A 362 -2.86 16.62 14.25
N THR A 363 -2.75 15.78 13.24
CA THR A 363 -1.57 14.97 12.95
C THR A 363 -1.11 15.29 11.53
N ILE A 364 0.19 15.38 11.34
CA ILE A 364 0.82 15.56 10.03
C ILE A 364 1.32 14.19 9.58
N VAL A 365 0.85 13.76 8.43
CA VAL A 365 1.24 12.49 7.79
C VAL A 365 2.04 12.84 6.54
N ALA A 366 3.31 12.43 6.51
CA ALA A 366 4.24 12.66 5.41
C ALA A 366 5.33 11.60 5.46
N LYS A 367 5.99 11.35 4.32
CA LYS A 367 7.13 10.42 4.30
C LYS A 367 8.23 10.86 5.28
N ALA A 368 8.87 9.90 5.93
CA ALA A 368 9.91 10.17 6.93
C ALA A 368 11.25 10.61 6.33
N GLY A 369 11.44 10.46 5.01
CA GLY A 369 12.65 10.85 4.32
C GLY A 369 12.70 10.32 2.89
N TYR A 370 13.88 10.39 2.29
CA TYR A 370 14.16 9.86 0.95
C TYR A 370 15.64 9.50 0.83
N LYS A 371 15.98 8.71 -0.18
CA LYS A 371 17.36 8.40 -0.50
C LYS A 371 17.90 9.43 -1.52
N ALA A 372 18.99 10.11 -1.18
CA ALA A 372 19.64 11.04 -2.10
C ALA A 372 20.10 10.30 -3.37
N PRO A 373 20.10 10.98 -4.53
CA PRO A 373 20.68 10.40 -5.74
C PRO A 373 22.12 9.94 -5.51
N ARG A 374 22.57 8.97 -6.26
CA ARG A 374 23.95 8.53 -6.27
C ARG A 374 24.56 8.74 -7.65
N VAL A 375 25.66 9.44 -7.73
CA VAL A 375 26.45 9.48 -8.97
C VAL A 375 27.01 8.08 -9.19
N ILE A 376 26.63 7.45 -10.30
CA ILE A 376 27.25 6.21 -10.77
C ILE A 376 28.39 6.67 -11.69
N GLU A 377 29.62 6.51 -11.23
CA GLU A 377 30.85 6.70 -12.04
C GLU A 377 30.94 5.61 -13.11
#